data_16a52b1bf6de2d7b630f650a38be07fe
#
_entry.id   16a52b1bf6de2d7b630f650a38be07fe
#
_cell.length_a   1.000
_cell.length_b   1.000
_cell.length_c   1.000
_cell.angle_alpha   90.00
_cell.angle_beta   90.00
_cell.angle_gamma   90.00
#
_symmetry.space_group_name_H-M   'P 1'
#
loop_
_entity.id
_entity.type
_entity.pdbx_description
1 polymer ?
#
loop_
_entity_poly.entity_id
_entity_poly.type
_entity_poly.pdbx_seq_one_letter_code
_entity_poly.pdbx_strand_id
1 'polypeptide(L)'
;MRKVILFLIAFVILGTYINRLDRSLIEYPAEALVVVPDGQTTSSVLKALQAAREASSGTAARTRAQFEDPKSDLAISAYQHYLKGLIPTGQWSCYFHIIDKESKWNPLAQNPISTAFGIGQFIDNTWEVVDFKKTEDPYSQIDAMIKYVELIYGDGCNAWEFKSKRGWY
;
A
#
# COMPACT_ATOMS: atom_id res chain seq x y z
N MET A 1 16.03 -36.25 14.33
CA MET A 1 15.93 -36.40 12.86
C MET A 1 14.52 -36.75 12.37
N ARG A 2 13.78 -37.67 12.97
CA ARG A 2 12.40 -38.03 12.52
C ARG A 2 11.37 -36.88 12.58
N LYS A 3 11.44 -35.99 13.55
CA LYS A 3 10.48 -34.90 13.72
C LYS A 3 10.64 -33.76 12.68
N VAL A 4 11.85 -33.53 12.18
CA VAL A 4 12.14 -32.50 11.15
C VAL A 4 11.65 -32.96 9.77
N ILE A 5 11.75 -34.25 9.48
CA ILE A 5 11.28 -34.84 8.22
C ILE A 5 9.76 -34.79 8.11
N LEU A 6 9.03 -35.00 9.22
CA LEU A 6 7.56 -34.89 9.26
C LEU A 6 7.08 -33.45 9.03
N PHE A 7 7.80 -32.43 9.52
CA PHE A 7 7.47 -31.03 9.26
C PHE A 7 7.69 -30.62 7.81
N LEU A 8 8.75 -31.08 7.17
CA LEU A 8 9.02 -30.81 5.75
C LEU A 8 8.00 -31.48 4.83
N ILE A 9 7.57 -32.70 5.14
CA ILE A 9 6.53 -33.40 4.37
C ILE A 9 5.17 -32.70 4.51
N ALA A 10 4.81 -32.21 5.70
CA ALA A 10 3.58 -31.44 5.93
C ALA A 10 3.58 -30.12 5.14
N PHE A 11 4.73 -29.43 5.04
CA PHE A 11 4.86 -28.17 4.31
C PHE A 11 4.74 -28.37 2.78
N VAL A 12 5.30 -29.47 2.26
CA VAL A 12 5.19 -29.81 0.83
C VAL A 12 3.75 -30.21 0.47
N ILE A 13 3.07 -30.97 1.33
CA ILE A 13 1.67 -31.37 1.11
C ILE A 13 0.74 -30.16 1.20
N LEU A 14 0.96 -29.23 2.15
CA LEU A 14 0.18 -28.01 2.29
C LEU A 14 0.41 -27.06 1.09
N GLY A 15 1.64 -26.90 0.63
CA GLY A 15 1.98 -26.10 -0.55
C GLY A 15 1.35 -26.62 -1.85
N THR A 16 1.31 -27.94 -2.03
CA THR A 16 0.67 -28.57 -3.18
C THR A 16 -0.87 -28.50 -3.10
N TYR A 17 -1.43 -28.52 -1.90
CA TYR A 17 -2.88 -28.39 -1.68
C TYR A 17 -3.37 -26.97 -1.95
N ILE A 18 -2.64 -25.95 -1.51
CA ILE A 18 -2.95 -24.53 -1.79
C ILE A 18 -2.84 -24.23 -3.29
N ASN A 19 -1.80 -24.78 -3.96
CA ASN A 19 -1.64 -24.58 -5.41
C ASN A 19 -2.71 -25.34 -6.25
N ARG A 20 -3.36 -26.33 -5.67
CA ARG A 20 -4.45 -27.07 -6.32
C ARG A 20 -5.82 -26.42 -6.10
N LEU A 21 -6.02 -25.73 -4.97
CA LEU A 21 -7.26 -25.00 -4.68
C LEU A 21 -7.40 -23.74 -5.54
N ASP A 22 -6.28 -23.08 -5.88
CA ASP A 22 -6.29 -21.82 -6.65
C ASP A 22 -6.59 -22.04 -8.15
N ARG A 23 -6.40 -23.27 -8.68
CA ARG A 23 -6.73 -23.58 -10.07
C ARG A 23 -8.16 -24.08 -10.30
N SER A 24 -8.84 -24.55 -9.26
CA SER A 24 -10.20 -25.09 -9.40
C SER A 24 -11.30 -24.03 -9.19
N LEU A 25 -10.96 -22.83 -8.74
CA LEU A 25 -11.92 -21.74 -8.50
C LEU A 25 -12.00 -20.71 -9.63
N ILE A 26 -11.24 -20.88 -10.73
CA ILE A 26 -11.24 -19.95 -11.88
C ILE A 26 -11.63 -20.67 -13.19
N GLU A 27 -12.24 -21.83 -13.14
CA GLU A 27 -12.99 -22.31 -14.29
C GLU A 27 -14.38 -21.67 -14.26
N TYR A 28 -14.48 -20.45 -14.78
CA TYR A 28 -15.76 -19.94 -15.29
C TYR A 28 -16.18 -20.88 -16.42
N PRO A 29 -17.34 -21.52 -16.32
CA PRO A 29 -17.85 -22.29 -17.45
C PRO A 29 -17.92 -21.36 -18.66
N ALA A 30 -17.25 -21.73 -19.75
CA ALA A 30 -17.19 -20.97 -20.99
C ALA A 30 -18.58 -20.85 -21.68
N GLU A 31 -19.62 -21.31 -21.04
CA GLU A 31 -21.01 -21.24 -21.46
C GLU A 31 -21.86 -20.62 -20.33
N ALA A 32 -21.60 -19.36 -19.98
CA ALA A 32 -22.69 -18.56 -19.43
C ALA A 32 -23.70 -18.37 -20.56
N LEU A 33 -24.67 -19.25 -20.63
CA LEU A 33 -25.89 -19.08 -21.46
C LEU A 33 -26.47 -17.70 -21.13
N VAL A 34 -26.17 -16.71 -21.98
CA VAL A 34 -26.85 -15.42 -21.95
C VAL A 34 -28.30 -15.70 -22.32
N VAL A 35 -29.15 -15.84 -21.32
CA VAL A 35 -30.62 -15.91 -21.56
C VAL A 35 -31.02 -14.54 -22.05
N VAL A 36 -31.17 -14.44 -23.38
CA VAL A 36 -31.68 -13.22 -24.03
C VAL A 36 -33.19 -13.19 -23.76
N PRO A 37 -33.73 -12.16 -23.09
CA PRO A 37 -35.17 -12.02 -22.93
C PRO A 37 -35.84 -11.96 -24.29
N ASP A 38 -36.96 -12.67 -24.44
CA ASP A 38 -37.78 -12.67 -25.66
C ASP A 38 -38.05 -11.24 -26.13
N GLY A 39 -37.65 -10.92 -27.37
CA GLY A 39 -37.88 -9.63 -28.01
C GLY A 39 -36.66 -8.73 -28.18
N GLN A 40 -35.46 -9.13 -27.67
CA GLN A 40 -34.21 -8.39 -27.94
C GLN A 40 -33.47 -9.00 -29.14
N THR A 41 -33.05 -8.15 -30.08
CA THR A 41 -32.21 -8.60 -31.19
C THR A 41 -30.80 -8.86 -30.68
N THR A 42 -30.09 -9.85 -31.22
CA THR A 42 -28.71 -10.19 -30.92
C THR A 42 -27.76 -8.98 -31.01
N SER A 43 -28.08 -8.04 -31.89
CA SER A 43 -27.36 -6.79 -32.09
C SER A 43 -27.45 -5.86 -30.87
N SER A 44 -28.62 -5.74 -30.24
CA SER A 44 -28.80 -4.86 -29.06
C SER A 44 -28.10 -5.43 -27.84
N VAL A 45 -28.06 -6.74 -27.67
CA VAL A 45 -27.35 -7.43 -26.58
C VAL A 45 -25.85 -7.29 -26.74
N LEU A 46 -25.31 -7.48 -27.96
CA LEU A 46 -23.91 -7.30 -28.25
C LEU A 46 -23.43 -5.85 -27.98
N LYS A 47 -24.23 -4.87 -28.36
CA LYS A 47 -23.98 -3.45 -28.12
C LYS A 47 -23.95 -3.12 -26.62
N ALA A 48 -24.89 -3.68 -25.85
CA ALA A 48 -24.94 -3.52 -24.40
C ALA A 48 -23.71 -4.16 -23.70
N LEU A 49 -23.31 -5.36 -24.12
CA LEU A 49 -22.12 -6.04 -23.61
C LEU A 49 -20.85 -5.28 -23.95
N GLN A 50 -20.75 -4.72 -25.15
CA GLN A 50 -19.62 -3.91 -25.56
C GLN A 50 -19.54 -2.62 -24.74
N ALA A 51 -20.64 -1.91 -24.56
CA ALA A 51 -20.71 -0.72 -23.70
C ALA A 51 -20.34 -1.01 -22.23
N ALA A 52 -20.81 -2.13 -21.68
CA ALA A 52 -20.45 -2.57 -20.34
C ALA A 52 -18.96 -2.88 -20.20
N ARG A 53 -18.35 -3.51 -21.22
CA ARG A 53 -16.92 -3.82 -21.25
C ARG A 53 -16.07 -2.54 -21.34
N GLU A 54 -16.47 -1.59 -22.16
CA GLU A 54 -15.80 -0.29 -22.29
C GLU A 54 -15.89 0.53 -21.01
N ALA A 55 -17.06 0.57 -20.34
CA ALA A 55 -17.24 1.22 -19.05
C ALA A 55 -16.38 0.56 -17.95
N SER A 56 -16.34 -0.76 -17.92
CA SER A 56 -15.52 -1.53 -16.97
C SER A 56 -14.02 -1.31 -17.20
N SER A 57 -13.57 -1.29 -18.46
CA SER A 57 -12.15 -1.02 -18.77
C SER A 57 -11.73 0.41 -18.45
N GLY A 58 -12.61 1.39 -18.69
CA GLY A 58 -12.37 2.79 -18.32
C GLY A 58 -12.28 2.99 -16.81
N THR A 59 -13.13 2.31 -16.05
CA THR A 59 -13.08 2.34 -14.58
C THR A 59 -11.79 1.71 -14.05
N ALA A 60 -11.40 0.55 -14.57
CA ALA A 60 -10.17 -0.13 -14.18
C ALA A 60 -8.92 0.70 -14.51
N ALA A 61 -8.87 1.33 -15.69
CA ALA A 61 -7.78 2.21 -16.08
C ALA A 61 -7.70 3.45 -15.17
N ARG A 62 -8.83 4.04 -14.82
CA ARG A 62 -8.89 5.19 -13.91
C ARG A 62 -8.43 4.84 -12.49
N THR A 63 -8.87 3.70 -11.98
CA THR A 63 -8.42 3.20 -10.66
C THR A 63 -6.92 2.92 -10.66
N ARG A 64 -6.41 2.31 -11.73
CA ARG A 64 -4.97 2.07 -11.89
C ARG A 64 -4.17 3.37 -11.90
N ALA A 65 -4.59 4.36 -12.72
CA ALA A 65 -3.93 5.68 -12.77
C ALA A 65 -3.97 6.41 -11.42
N GLN A 66 -5.06 6.27 -10.65
CA GLN A 66 -5.14 6.81 -9.29
C GLN A 66 -4.19 6.11 -8.31
N PHE A 67 -3.92 4.83 -8.52
CA PHE A 67 -2.97 4.08 -7.68
C PHE A 67 -1.52 4.38 -8.05
N GLU A 68 -1.26 4.71 -9.32
CA GLU A 68 0.06 5.09 -9.85
C GLU A 68 0.46 6.54 -9.47
N ASP A 69 -0.50 7.40 -9.11
CA ASP A 69 -0.19 8.73 -8.56
C ASP A 69 0.08 8.60 -7.04
N PRO A 70 1.35 8.82 -6.61
CA PRO A 70 1.72 8.67 -5.20
C PRO A 70 1.10 9.72 -4.27
N LYS A 71 0.41 10.72 -4.81
CA LYS A 71 -0.32 11.77 -4.08
C LYS A 71 -1.83 11.59 -4.11
N SER A 72 -2.32 10.54 -4.76
CA SER A 72 -3.76 10.27 -4.79
C SER A 72 -4.28 9.90 -3.40
N ASP A 73 -5.54 10.18 -3.14
CA ASP A 73 -6.20 9.79 -1.88
C ASP A 73 -6.12 8.27 -1.64
N LEU A 74 -6.17 7.48 -2.72
CA LEU A 74 -6.05 6.04 -2.64
C LEU A 74 -4.64 5.60 -2.20
N ALA A 75 -3.59 6.18 -2.78
CA ALA A 75 -2.21 5.92 -2.41
C ALA A 75 -1.94 6.36 -0.96
N ILE A 76 -2.37 7.57 -0.59
CA ILE A 76 -2.23 8.09 0.77
C ILE A 76 -2.96 7.18 1.77
N SER A 77 -4.17 6.71 1.46
CA SER A 77 -4.90 5.77 2.31
C SER A 77 -4.14 4.46 2.51
N ALA A 78 -3.48 3.95 1.46
CA ALA A 78 -2.64 2.75 1.56
C ALA A 78 -1.43 2.97 2.48
N TYR A 79 -0.74 4.11 2.39
CA TYR A 79 0.39 4.46 3.28
C TYR A 79 -0.05 4.57 4.74
N GLN A 80 -1.20 5.19 4.99
CA GLN A 80 -1.79 5.31 6.31
C GLN A 80 -2.16 3.95 6.90
N HIS A 81 -2.73 3.08 6.08
CA HIS A 81 -3.07 1.71 6.50
C HIS A 81 -1.81 0.90 6.85
N TYR A 82 -0.76 1.02 6.02
CA TYR A 82 0.52 0.37 6.27
C TYR A 82 1.13 0.82 7.60
N LEU A 83 1.26 2.12 7.83
CA LEU A 83 1.78 2.65 9.06
C LEU A 83 0.97 2.18 10.29
N LYS A 84 -0.36 2.21 10.22
CA LYS A 84 -1.24 1.73 11.30
C LYS A 84 -1.00 0.27 11.68
N GLY A 85 -0.63 -0.57 10.71
CA GLY A 85 -0.32 -1.98 10.94
C GLY A 85 1.01 -2.21 11.67
N LEU A 86 1.91 -1.23 11.66
CA LEU A 86 3.27 -1.37 12.20
C LEU A 86 3.45 -0.74 13.59
N ILE A 87 2.63 0.24 13.94
CA ILE A 87 2.78 1.01 15.19
C ILE A 87 1.71 0.65 16.23
N PRO A 88 1.98 0.83 17.54
CA PRO A 88 0.96 0.72 18.58
C PRO A 88 -0.21 1.68 18.31
N THR A 89 -1.45 1.18 18.52
CA THR A 89 -2.70 1.91 18.19
C THR A 89 -2.77 3.32 18.80
N GLY A 90 -2.23 3.51 20.01
CA GLY A 90 -2.23 4.82 20.69
C GLY A 90 -1.30 5.87 20.06
N GLN A 91 -0.40 5.47 19.17
CA GLN A 91 0.57 6.36 18.54
C GLN A 91 0.13 6.91 17.18
N TRP A 92 -0.98 6.40 16.63
CA TRP A 92 -1.42 6.76 15.28
C TRP A 92 -1.55 8.27 15.06
N SER A 93 -2.25 8.97 15.94
CA SER A 93 -2.47 10.41 15.78
C SER A 93 -1.17 11.21 15.82
N CYS A 94 -0.19 10.76 16.60
CA CYS A 94 1.10 11.40 16.72
C CYS A 94 1.91 11.29 15.41
N TYR A 95 2.04 10.09 14.87
CA TYR A 95 2.67 9.89 13.56
C TYR A 95 1.93 10.60 12.43
N PHE A 96 0.58 10.55 12.45
CA PHE A 96 -0.23 11.25 11.45
C PHE A 96 0.10 12.74 11.42
N HIS A 97 0.12 13.40 12.57
CA HIS A 97 0.42 14.82 12.65
C HIS A 97 1.84 15.18 12.22
N ILE A 98 2.82 14.32 12.53
CA ILE A 98 4.19 14.54 12.06
C ILE A 98 4.22 14.51 10.53
N ILE A 99 3.72 13.43 9.92
CA ILE A 99 3.75 13.24 8.47
C ILE A 99 2.94 14.32 7.73
N ASP A 100 1.77 14.67 8.27
CA ASP A 100 0.94 15.73 7.68
C ASP A 100 1.66 17.08 7.64
N LYS A 101 2.44 17.40 8.67
CA LYS A 101 3.24 18.62 8.74
C LYS A 101 4.49 18.58 7.87
N GLU A 102 5.11 17.42 7.69
CA GLU A 102 6.36 17.27 6.91
C GLU A 102 6.09 17.27 5.40
N SER A 103 5.17 16.45 4.94
CA SER A 103 5.02 16.17 3.52
C SER A 103 3.57 16.12 3.03
N LYS A 104 2.58 16.11 3.94
CA LYS A 104 1.19 15.76 3.63
C LYS A 104 1.09 14.39 2.95
N TRP A 105 1.85 13.44 3.44
CA TRP A 105 1.92 12.07 2.92
C TRP A 105 2.50 11.94 1.50
N ASN A 106 3.17 12.99 0.98
CA ASN A 106 3.78 12.94 -0.33
C ASN A 106 5.18 12.32 -0.27
N PRO A 107 5.40 11.10 -0.83
CA PRO A 107 6.69 10.44 -0.81
C PRO A 107 7.74 11.12 -1.70
N LEU A 108 7.30 11.99 -2.62
CA LEU A 108 8.17 12.76 -3.52
C LEU A 108 8.34 14.21 -3.06
N ALA A 109 7.97 14.54 -1.82
CA ALA A 109 8.16 15.88 -1.27
C ALA A 109 9.66 16.19 -1.17
N GLN A 110 10.10 17.28 -1.79
CA GLN A 110 11.48 17.76 -1.76
C GLN A 110 11.52 19.15 -1.19
N ASN A 111 12.36 19.38 -0.19
CA ASN A 111 12.62 20.70 0.33
C ASN A 111 13.51 21.48 -0.67
N PRO A 112 13.16 22.73 -1.07
CA PRO A 112 13.91 23.45 -2.09
C PRO A 112 15.26 24.00 -1.62
N ILE A 113 15.52 24.03 -0.31
CA ILE A 113 16.73 24.64 0.28
C ILE A 113 17.55 23.66 1.13
N SER A 114 17.15 22.40 1.18
CA SER A 114 17.86 21.37 1.92
C SER A 114 17.78 20.02 1.20
N THR A 115 18.44 18.99 1.73
CA THR A 115 18.36 17.61 1.21
C THR A 115 17.15 16.84 1.73
N ALA A 116 16.28 17.48 2.53
CA ALA A 116 15.10 16.86 3.11
C ALA A 116 14.15 16.34 2.04
N PHE A 117 13.76 15.06 2.16
CA PHE A 117 13.02 14.34 1.14
C PHE A 117 12.03 13.35 1.74
N GLY A 118 10.92 13.14 1.02
CA GLY A 118 9.96 12.09 1.26
C GLY A 118 8.97 12.36 2.41
N ILE A 119 8.29 11.30 2.83
CA ILE A 119 7.20 11.32 3.83
C ILE A 119 7.66 11.95 5.17
N GLY A 120 8.86 11.60 5.65
CA GLY A 120 9.43 12.10 6.90
C GLY A 120 10.31 13.33 6.75
N GLN A 121 10.52 13.85 5.53
CA GLN A 121 11.42 14.97 5.24
C GLN A 121 12.83 14.75 5.81
N PHE A 122 13.36 13.55 5.62
CA PHE A 122 14.69 13.19 6.08
C PHE A 122 15.78 13.82 5.24
N ILE A 123 16.74 14.46 5.89
CA ILE A 123 17.99 14.90 5.26
C ILE A 123 18.92 13.70 5.04
N ASP A 124 19.94 13.84 4.18
CA ASP A 124 20.81 12.74 3.81
C ASP A 124 21.45 12.05 5.03
N ASN A 125 21.93 12.83 6.02
CA ASN A 125 22.49 12.29 7.25
C ASN A 125 21.48 11.47 8.08
N THR A 126 20.19 11.81 8.04
CA THR A 126 19.16 11.06 8.77
C THR A 126 18.96 9.66 8.18
N TRP A 127 19.04 9.53 6.84
CA TRP A 127 18.99 8.23 6.17
C TRP A 127 20.14 7.32 6.61
N GLU A 128 21.36 7.89 6.78
CA GLU A 128 22.53 7.16 7.27
C GLU A 128 22.34 6.70 8.72
N VAL A 129 21.82 7.58 9.60
CA VAL A 129 21.59 7.27 11.02
C VAL A 129 20.65 6.08 11.20
N VAL A 130 19.63 5.94 10.34
CA VAL A 130 18.70 4.81 10.41
C VAL A 130 19.14 3.59 9.59
N ASP A 131 20.28 3.66 8.91
CA ASP A 131 20.78 2.61 8.02
C ASP A 131 19.77 2.23 6.93
N PHE A 132 19.19 3.26 6.31
CA PHE A 132 18.34 3.15 5.14
C PHE A 132 18.92 3.95 3.97
N LYS A 133 18.71 3.46 2.76
CA LYS A 133 19.03 4.24 1.56
C LYS A 133 17.89 5.21 1.26
N LYS A 134 18.24 6.44 0.90
CA LYS A 134 17.27 7.42 0.38
C LYS A 134 16.53 6.83 -0.81
N THR A 135 15.21 6.87 -0.80
CA THR A 135 14.36 6.18 -1.77
C THR A 135 13.07 6.96 -2.00
N GLU A 136 12.45 6.75 -3.16
CA GLU A 136 11.11 7.23 -3.49
C GLU A 136 10.00 6.26 -3.04
N ASP A 137 10.35 5.04 -2.63
CA ASP A 137 9.39 4.06 -2.14
C ASP A 137 8.76 4.48 -0.81
N PRO A 138 7.44 4.74 -0.78
CA PRO A 138 6.74 5.27 0.40
C PRO A 138 6.78 4.32 1.60
N TYR A 139 6.78 3.03 1.36
CA TYR A 139 6.79 2.02 2.42
C TYR A 139 8.14 1.97 3.13
N SER A 140 9.23 1.98 2.37
CA SER A 140 10.58 2.09 2.93
C SER A 140 10.81 3.42 3.65
N GLN A 141 10.20 4.52 3.19
CA GLN A 141 10.24 5.82 3.89
C GLN A 141 9.52 5.75 5.23
N ILE A 142 8.39 5.05 5.32
CA ILE A 142 7.64 4.83 6.56
C ILE A 142 8.46 3.97 7.53
N ASP A 143 9.07 2.88 7.05
CA ASP A 143 9.90 2.02 7.88
C ASP A 143 11.10 2.78 8.46
N ALA A 144 11.78 3.58 7.63
CA ALA A 144 12.87 4.44 8.07
C ALA A 144 12.41 5.45 9.13
N MET A 145 11.21 6.04 8.95
CA MET A 145 10.63 6.99 9.89
C MET A 145 10.30 6.32 11.24
N ILE A 146 9.70 5.14 11.25
CA ILE A 146 9.43 4.40 12.48
C ILE A 146 10.74 4.16 13.22
N LYS A 147 11.75 3.62 12.53
CA LYS A 147 13.07 3.36 13.12
C LYS A 147 13.73 4.61 13.69
N TYR A 148 13.66 5.74 12.99
CA TYR A 148 14.18 7.02 13.46
C TYR A 148 13.48 7.49 14.74
N VAL A 149 12.17 7.47 14.72
CA VAL A 149 11.33 7.90 15.85
C VAL A 149 11.61 7.04 17.09
N GLU A 150 11.68 5.71 16.94
CA GLU A 150 12.01 4.79 18.02
C GLU A 150 13.43 5.04 18.57
N LEU A 151 14.41 5.24 17.68
CA LEU A 151 15.81 5.44 18.07
C LEU A 151 16.02 6.76 18.82
N ILE A 152 15.41 7.83 18.38
CA ILE A 152 15.68 9.20 18.88
C ILE A 152 14.71 9.64 19.98
N TYR A 153 13.44 9.25 19.88
CA TYR A 153 12.37 9.72 20.76
C TYR A 153 11.72 8.61 21.61
N GLY A 154 11.98 7.36 21.28
CA GLY A 154 11.38 6.19 21.93
C GLY A 154 10.00 5.85 21.41
N ASP A 155 9.16 6.84 21.08
CA ASP A 155 7.83 6.65 20.49
C ASP A 155 7.35 7.86 19.68
N GLY A 156 6.27 7.64 18.89
CA GLY A 156 5.72 8.67 18.02
C GLY A 156 5.14 9.88 18.74
N CYS A 157 4.63 9.72 19.95
CA CYS A 157 4.02 10.83 20.69
C CYS A 157 5.07 11.73 21.33
N ASN A 158 6.18 11.17 21.80
CA ASN A 158 7.34 11.95 22.21
C ASN A 158 7.93 12.76 21.04
N ALA A 159 8.04 12.13 19.86
CA ALA A 159 8.48 12.81 18.64
C ALA A 159 7.54 13.96 18.26
N TRP A 160 6.22 13.75 18.31
CA TRP A 160 5.23 14.79 18.05
C TRP A 160 5.28 15.93 19.09
N GLU A 161 5.42 15.61 20.37
CA GLU A 161 5.57 16.61 21.42
C GLU A 161 6.81 17.47 21.17
N PHE A 162 7.94 16.87 20.83
CA PHE A 162 9.18 17.57 20.51
C PHE A 162 8.97 18.48 19.30
N LYS A 163 8.44 17.93 18.19
CA LYS A 163 8.17 18.69 16.96
C LYS A 163 7.22 19.87 17.19
N SER A 164 6.15 19.66 17.94
CA SER A 164 5.15 20.71 18.21
C SER A 164 5.75 21.92 18.95
N LYS A 165 6.77 21.68 19.77
CA LYS A 165 7.47 22.72 20.53
C LYS A 165 8.62 23.37 19.75
N ARG A 166 9.26 22.64 18.86
CA ARG A 166 10.50 23.07 18.18
C ARG A 166 10.34 23.36 16.70
N GLY A 167 9.28 22.87 16.06
CA GLY A 167 9.03 23.00 14.64
C GLY A 167 9.72 21.95 13.76
N TRP A 168 10.61 21.10 14.35
CA TRP A 168 11.33 20.01 13.69
C TRP A 168 11.39 18.77 14.62
N TYR A 169 11.80 17.65 14.09
CA TYR A 169 11.98 16.41 14.85
C TYR A 169 13.15 15.63 14.33
#